data_caadee98a81daec256939465e042a2f8
#
_entry.id   caadee98a81daec256939465e042a2f8
#
_cell.length_a   1.000
_cell.length_b   1.000
_cell.length_c   1.000
_cell.angle_alpha   90.00
_cell.angle_beta   90.00
_cell.angle_gamma   90.00
#
_symmetry.space_group_name_H-M   'P 1'
#
loop_
_entity.id
_entity.type
_entity.pdbx_description
1 polymer ?
#
loop_
_entity_poly.entity_id
_entity_poly.type
_entity_poly.pdbx_seq_one_letter_code
_entity_poly.pdbx_strand_id
1 'polypeptide(L)'
;MFGSDGTSTLYLINHQSFKVIGKHIVTYNGHEVHNLNELEYINGEVWANVWQTDCMARISPKDVTLLGWILLQNLQENLVQARNNGIDVLNVIAWDSAKKRILVTGKHWPKLYEIKLHRVKKKKTGKRKRFTVGD
;
A
#
# COMPACT_ATOMS: atom_id res chain seq x y z
N MET A 1 5.73 -15.00 6.58
CA MET A 1 5.32 -14.42 5.28
C MET A 1 3.85 -14.07 5.34
N PHE A 2 3.50 -12.90 4.82
CA PHE A 2 2.10 -12.47 4.73
C PHE A 2 1.54 -12.69 3.32
N GLY A 3 0.26 -13.02 3.25
CA GLY A 3 -0.48 -13.11 2.00
C GLY A 3 -1.82 -12.39 2.10
N SER A 4 -2.34 -11.97 0.97
CA SER A 4 -3.65 -11.33 0.83
C SER A 4 -4.53 -12.11 -0.14
N ASP A 5 -5.83 -11.94 -0.02
CA ASP A 5 -6.82 -12.55 -0.93
C ASP A 5 -7.75 -11.51 -1.59
N GLY A 6 -7.39 -10.23 -1.48
CA GLY A 6 -8.20 -9.13 -2.00
C GLY A 6 -9.29 -8.65 -1.05
N THR A 7 -9.36 -9.21 0.16
CA THR A 7 -10.30 -8.80 1.21
C THR A 7 -9.60 -7.95 2.28
N SER A 8 -10.20 -7.82 3.44
CA SER A 8 -9.60 -7.18 4.62
C SER A 8 -8.69 -8.11 5.43
N THR A 9 -8.57 -9.37 5.02
CA THR A 9 -7.81 -10.39 5.75
C THR A 9 -6.38 -10.49 5.24
N LEU A 10 -5.41 -10.49 6.16
CA LEU A 10 -4.04 -10.92 5.91
C LEU A 10 -3.81 -12.28 6.53
N TYR A 11 -3.15 -13.14 5.77
CA TYR A 11 -2.78 -14.48 6.20
C TYR A 11 -1.32 -14.51 6.59
N LEU A 12 -1.01 -15.07 7.76
CA LEU A 12 0.36 -15.43 8.10
C LEU A 12 0.63 -16.84 7.59
N ILE A 13 1.63 -16.96 6.75
CA ILE A 13 1.96 -18.19 6.04
C ILE A 13 3.35 -18.66 6.45
N ASN A 14 3.47 -19.95 6.81
CA ASN A 14 4.78 -20.55 7.06
C ASN A 14 5.54 -20.64 5.74
N HIS A 15 6.72 -20.03 5.67
CA HIS A 15 7.52 -19.96 4.44
C HIS A 15 8.14 -21.29 4.00
N GLN A 16 8.17 -22.29 4.86
CA GLN A 16 8.69 -23.63 4.53
C GLN A 16 7.59 -24.57 4.07
N SER A 17 6.47 -24.61 4.78
CA SER A 17 5.35 -25.50 4.48
C SER A 17 4.28 -24.89 3.59
N PHE A 18 4.28 -23.57 3.41
CA PHE A 18 3.25 -22.77 2.73
C PHE A 18 1.85 -22.93 3.35
N LYS A 19 1.78 -23.38 4.61
CA LYS A 19 0.53 -23.49 5.33
C LYS A 19 0.18 -22.19 6.02
N VAL A 20 -1.10 -21.86 6.04
CA VAL A 20 -1.63 -20.72 6.79
C VAL A 20 -1.57 -21.06 8.28
N ILE A 21 -0.87 -20.22 9.04
CA ILE A 21 -0.72 -20.37 10.51
C ILE A 21 -1.43 -19.27 11.28
N GLY A 22 -1.99 -18.28 10.60
CA GLY A 22 -2.77 -17.21 11.21
C GLY A 22 -3.57 -16.43 10.20
N LYS A 23 -4.67 -15.84 10.66
CA LYS A 23 -5.53 -14.93 9.90
C LYS A 23 -5.78 -13.69 10.74
N HIS A 24 -5.66 -12.53 10.12
CA HIS A 24 -5.88 -11.26 10.79
C HIS A 24 -6.69 -10.31 9.91
N ILE A 25 -7.72 -9.71 10.47
CA ILE A 25 -8.50 -8.68 9.78
C ILE A 25 -7.86 -7.33 10.06
N VAL A 26 -7.51 -6.60 9.00
CA VAL A 26 -6.98 -5.25 9.11
C VAL A 26 -8.12 -4.28 9.35
N THR A 27 -8.04 -3.51 10.43
CA THR A 27 -9.06 -2.54 10.81
C THR A 27 -8.48 -1.15 10.94
N TYR A 28 -9.36 -0.19 10.74
CA TYR A 28 -9.09 1.23 10.89
C TYR A 28 -10.30 1.90 11.54
N ASN A 29 -10.15 2.47 12.73
CA ASN A 29 -11.28 3.02 13.50
C ASN A 29 -12.42 2.03 13.74
N GLY A 30 -12.12 0.77 13.97
CA GLY A 30 -13.15 -0.26 14.15
C GLY A 30 -13.82 -0.71 12.85
N HIS A 31 -13.39 -0.20 11.69
CA HIS A 31 -13.89 -0.61 10.39
C HIS A 31 -12.85 -1.44 9.64
N GLU A 32 -13.30 -2.46 8.93
CA GLU A 32 -12.43 -3.29 8.11
C GLU A 32 -11.86 -2.49 6.93
N VAL A 33 -10.58 -2.73 6.63
CA VAL A 33 -9.92 -2.19 5.45
C VAL A 33 -9.98 -3.23 4.35
N HIS A 34 -10.91 -3.09 3.41
CA HIS A 34 -11.14 -4.02 2.31
C HIS A 34 -10.19 -3.82 1.13
N ASN A 35 -10.20 -4.78 0.22
CA ASN A 35 -9.49 -4.73 -1.06
C ASN A 35 -7.95 -4.65 -0.93
N LEU A 36 -7.40 -5.22 0.13
CA LEU A 36 -5.96 -5.36 0.28
C LEU A 36 -5.44 -6.35 -0.77
N ASN A 37 -4.53 -5.92 -1.61
CA ASN A 37 -4.07 -6.70 -2.75
C ASN A 37 -2.57 -6.94 -2.70
N GLU A 38 -1.77 -6.26 -3.51
CA GLU A 38 -0.32 -6.44 -3.50
C GLU A 38 0.29 -6.02 -2.16
N LEU A 39 1.20 -6.84 -1.65
CA LEU A 39 1.90 -6.61 -0.41
C LEU A 39 3.40 -6.45 -0.64
N GLU A 40 4.02 -5.55 0.09
CA GLU A 40 5.46 -5.39 0.14
C GLU A 40 5.92 -5.13 1.58
N TYR A 41 7.04 -5.71 1.96
CA TYR A 41 7.65 -5.48 3.26
C TYR A 41 8.68 -4.36 3.13
N ILE A 42 8.43 -3.23 3.78
CA ILE A 42 9.23 -2.02 3.68
C ILE A 42 9.59 -1.51 5.06
N ASN A 43 10.87 -1.50 5.40
CA ASN A 43 11.39 -0.95 6.67
C ASN A 43 10.63 -1.44 7.92
N GLY A 44 10.34 -2.74 8.00
CA GLY A 44 9.65 -3.32 9.15
C GLY A 44 8.13 -3.14 9.13
N GLU A 45 7.57 -2.67 8.06
CA GLU A 45 6.12 -2.53 7.87
C GLU A 45 5.64 -3.35 6.68
N VAL A 46 4.39 -3.77 6.71
CA VAL A 46 3.70 -4.35 5.57
C VAL A 46 2.91 -3.25 4.88
N TRP A 47 3.22 -3.00 3.61
CA TRP A 47 2.48 -2.05 2.79
C TRP A 47 1.60 -2.81 1.81
N ALA A 48 0.35 -2.41 1.70
CA ALA A 48 -0.62 -3.03 0.81
C ALA A 48 -1.29 -1.97 -0.04
N ASN A 49 -1.38 -2.20 -1.36
CA ASN A 49 -2.24 -1.35 -2.15
C ASN A 49 -3.70 -1.71 -1.87
N VAL A 50 -4.54 -0.70 -1.80
CA VAL A 50 -6.00 -0.87 -1.70
C VAL A 50 -6.55 -0.82 -3.12
N TRP A 51 -6.95 -1.98 -3.63
CA TRP A 51 -7.36 -2.14 -5.02
C TRP A 51 -8.52 -1.21 -5.40
N GLN A 52 -8.46 -0.67 -6.60
CA GLN A 52 -9.37 0.34 -7.12
C GLN A 52 -9.31 1.72 -6.41
N THR A 53 -8.25 1.98 -5.67
CA THR A 53 -8.01 3.29 -5.06
C THR A 53 -6.61 3.80 -5.37
N ASP A 54 -6.35 5.06 -5.03
CA ASP A 54 -5.03 5.67 -5.08
C ASP A 54 -4.27 5.56 -3.76
N CYS A 55 -4.68 4.63 -2.91
CA CYS A 55 -4.18 4.52 -1.55
C CYS A 55 -3.37 3.26 -1.35
N MET A 56 -2.35 3.38 -0.51
CA MET A 56 -1.68 2.24 0.11
C MET A 56 -1.88 2.30 1.62
N ALA A 57 -2.10 1.12 2.22
CA ALA A 57 -2.18 0.96 3.65
C ALA A 57 -0.81 0.56 4.21
N ARG A 58 -0.39 1.20 5.29
CA ARG A 58 0.79 0.80 6.07
C ARG A 58 0.31 0.04 7.29
N ILE A 59 0.81 -1.18 7.45
CA ILE A 59 0.29 -2.13 8.43
C ILE A 59 1.44 -2.62 9.31
N SER A 60 1.22 -2.63 10.63
CA SER A 60 2.15 -3.23 11.58
C SER A 60 2.15 -4.74 11.43
N PRO A 61 3.33 -5.39 11.24
CA PRO A 61 3.39 -6.85 11.19
C PRO A 61 3.20 -7.53 12.55
N LYS A 62 3.29 -6.78 13.65
CA LYS A 62 3.18 -7.33 15.01
C LYS A 62 1.75 -7.64 15.40
N ASP A 63 0.85 -6.69 15.18
CA ASP A 63 -0.54 -6.76 15.62
C ASP A 63 -1.55 -6.60 14.48
N VAL A 64 -1.04 -6.44 13.25
CA VAL A 64 -1.83 -6.26 12.02
C VAL A 64 -2.77 -5.05 12.10
N THR A 65 -2.35 -4.00 12.81
CA THR A 65 -3.07 -2.73 12.86
C THR A 65 -2.59 -1.78 11.79
N LEU A 66 -3.48 -0.90 11.36
CA LEU A 66 -3.15 0.14 10.40
C LEU A 66 -2.29 1.22 11.07
N LEU A 67 -1.11 1.49 10.51
CA LEU A 67 -0.20 2.54 10.96
C LEU A 67 -0.48 3.87 10.27
N GLY A 68 -0.95 3.83 9.06
CA GLY A 68 -1.23 5.02 8.27
C GLY A 68 -1.56 4.72 6.83
N TRP A 69 -1.83 5.79 6.08
CA TRP A 69 -2.17 5.74 4.67
C TRP A 69 -1.13 6.49 3.84
N ILE A 70 -0.94 6.01 2.62
CA ILE A 70 -0.17 6.71 1.59
C ILE A 70 -1.13 7.03 0.45
N LEU A 71 -1.22 8.31 0.09
CA LEU A 71 -2.10 8.79 -0.96
C LEU A 71 -1.29 9.04 -2.23
N LEU A 72 -1.67 8.39 -3.32
CA LEU A 72 -1.01 8.49 -4.63
C LEU A 72 -1.84 9.28 -5.64
N GLN A 73 -2.76 10.09 -5.17
CA GLN A 73 -3.71 10.82 -6.01
C GLN A 73 -3.01 11.65 -7.10
N ASN A 74 -1.97 12.39 -6.74
CA ASN A 74 -1.24 13.23 -7.70
C ASN A 74 -0.61 12.42 -8.83
N LEU A 75 -0.13 11.23 -8.53
CA LEU A 75 0.47 10.35 -9.53
C LEU A 75 -0.57 9.88 -10.56
N GLN A 76 -1.74 9.48 -10.11
CA GLN A 76 -2.82 9.03 -10.98
C GLN A 76 -3.36 10.19 -11.84
N GLU A 77 -3.54 11.37 -11.27
CA GLU A 77 -3.94 12.56 -12.01
C GLU A 77 -2.95 12.91 -13.13
N ASN A 78 -1.65 12.83 -12.84
CA ASN A 78 -0.60 13.05 -13.83
C ASN A 78 -0.66 12.03 -14.98
N LEU A 79 -0.95 10.77 -14.66
CA LEU A 79 -1.10 9.71 -15.66
C LEU A 79 -2.31 9.96 -16.57
N VAL A 80 -3.43 10.37 -16.00
CA VAL A 80 -4.65 10.70 -16.76
C VAL A 80 -4.40 11.92 -17.63
N GLN A 81 -3.77 12.97 -17.12
CA GLN A 81 -3.44 14.18 -17.87
C GLN A 81 -2.47 13.91 -19.04
N ALA A 82 -1.58 12.96 -18.90
CA ALA A 82 -0.69 12.52 -19.97
C ALA A 82 -1.42 11.73 -21.08
N ARG A 83 -2.74 11.66 -21.04
CA ARG A 83 -3.61 10.96 -22.02
C ARG A 83 -3.25 9.48 -22.21
N ASN A 84 -2.83 8.83 -21.17
CA ASN A 84 -2.59 7.39 -21.20
C ASN A 84 -3.94 6.65 -21.11
N ASN A 85 -4.64 6.58 -22.23
CA ASN A 85 -5.89 5.84 -22.32
C ASN A 85 -5.62 4.36 -22.06
N GLY A 86 -6.49 3.71 -21.29
CA GLY A 86 -6.38 2.28 -21.00
C GLY A 86 -5.47 1.95 -19.82
N ILE A 87 -4.99 2.92 -19.06
CA ILE A 87 -4.33 2.67 -17.78
C ILE A 87 -5.31 2.08 -16.79
N ASP A 88 -4.85 1.09 -16.06
CA ASP A 88 -5.61 0.46 -15.00
C ASP A 88 -5.10 0.96 -13.63
N VAL A 89 -5.67 0.44 -12.56
CA VAL A 89 -5.36 0.86 -11.20
C VAL A 89 -3.92 0.52 -10.80
N LEU A 90 -3.42 1.20 -9.77
CA LEU A 90 -2.20 0.86 -9.07
C LEU A 90 -2.26 -0.62 -8.63
N ASN A 91 -1.22 -1.38 -8.92
CA ASN A 91 -1.21 -2.80 -8.60
C ASN A 91 0.12 -3.32 -8.06
N VAL A 92 1.22 -2.65 -8.29
CA VAL A 92 2.54 -3.13 -7.90
C VAL A 92 3.26 -2.11 -7.04
N ILE A 93 3.80 -2.60 -5.92
CA ILE A 93 4.69 -1.88 -5.03
C ILE A 93 5.96 -2.71 -4.91
N ALA A 94 7.12 -2.09 -5.07
CA ALA A 94 8.41 -2.74 -4.90
C ALA A 94 9.34 -1.88 -4.02
N TRP A 95 10.11 -2.54 -3.19
CA TRP A 95 11.10 -1.92 -2.32
C TRP A 95 12.51 -2.31 -2.72
N ASP A 96 13.29 -1.33 -3.15
CA ASP A 96 14.72 -1.48 -3.38
C ASP A 96 15.47 -1.11 -2.09
N SER A 97 15.80 -2.10 -1.28
CA SER A 97 16.44 -1.89 0.02
C SER A 97 17.87 -1.35 -0.09
N ALA A 98 18.58 -1.66 -1.15
CA ALA A 98 19.96 -1.20 -1.37
C ALA A 98 20.02 0.30 -1.62
N LYS A 99 19.10 0.81 -2.42
CA LYS A 99 19.00 2.23 -2.76
C LYS A 99 17.93 2.98 -1.96
N LYS A 100 17.21 2.28 -1.09
CA LYS A 100 16.11 2.82 -0.28
C LYS A 100 15.07 3.56 -1.13
N ARG A 101 14.64 2.91 -2.21
CA ARG A 101 13.65 3.46 -3.14
C ARG A 101 12.37 2.64 -3.10
N ILE A 102 11.25 3.34 -3.21
CA ILE A 102 9.94 2.74 -3.39
C ILE A 102 9.52 2.95 -4.83
N LEU A 103 9.21 1.87 -5.50
CA LEU A 103 8.79 1.87 -6.89
C LEU A 103 7.36 1.41 -6.98
N VAL A 104 6.57 2.08 -7.81
CA VAL A 104 5.18 1.73 -8.02
C VAL A 104 4.86 1.70 -9.51
N THR A 105 3.96 0.81 -9.87
CA THR A 105 3.37 0.79 -11.20
C THR A 105 1.96 0.21 -11.12
N GLY A 106 1.25 0.27 -12.20
CA GLY A 106 -0.07 -0.31 -12.33
C GLY A 106 -0.19 -1.11 -13.62
N LYS A 107 -1.24 -1.86 -13.71
CA LYS A 107 -1.57 -2.63 -14.90
C LYS A 107 -1.79 -1.69 -16.09
N HIS A 108 -1.14 -1.98 -17.19
CA HIS A 108 -1.14 -1.14 -18.41
C HIS A 108 -0.55 0.26 -18.23
N TRP A 109 0.17 0.51 -17.13
CA TRP A 109 0.89 1.78 -16.99
C TRP A 109 2.12 1.79 -17.89
N PRO A 110 2.43 2.93 -18.55
CA PRO A 110 3.55 3.02 -19.48
C PRO A 110 4.90 3.07 -18.79
N LYS A 111 4.94 3.37 -17.49
CA LYS A 111 6.17 3.62 -16.75
C LYS A 111 6.12 3.03 -15.35
N LEU A 112 7.31 2.78 -14.82
CA LEU A 112 7.57 2.51 -13.41
C LEU A 112 7.94 3.85 -12.76
N TYR A 113 7.35 4.14 -11.60
CA TYR A 113 7.56 5.41 -10.89
C TYR A 113 8.29 5.18 -9.58
N GLU A 114 9.31 5.98 -9.32
CA GLU A 114 9.89 6.12 -7.99
C GLU A 114 9.06 7.15 -7.21
N ILE A 115 8.63 6.79 -6.01
CA ILE A 115 7.87 7.69 -5.15
C ILE A 115 8.70 8.14 -3.95
N LYS A 116 8.52 9.41 -3.58
CA LYS A 116 9.03 9.99 -2.35
C LYS A 116 7.86 10.38 -1.47
N LEU A 117 7.97 10.03 -0.21
CA LEU A 117 6.89 10.27 0.74
C LEU A 117 7.07 11.60 1.45
N HIS A 118 5.99 12.37 1.51
CA HIS A 118 5.90 13.58 2.30
C HIS A 118 4.86 13.41 3.39
N ARG A 119 5.23 13.74 4.62
CA ARG A 119 4.31 13.67 5.74
C ARG A 119 3.34 14.86 5.66
N VAL A 120 2.05 14.57 5.64
CA VAL A 120 1.01 15.58 5.71
C VAL A 120 0.92 16.09 7.15
N LYS A 121 1.04 17.42 7.36
CA LYS A 121 0.82 18.04 8.68
C LYS A 121 -0.63 17.85 9.07
N LYS A 122 -0.85 17.34 10.29
CA LYS A 122 -2.19 17.16 10.83
C LYS A 122 -2.83 18.51 11.18
N LYS A 123 -4.10 18.68 10.85
CA LYS A 123 -4.97 19.55 11.63
C LYS A 123 -5.09 18.96 13.04
N LYS A 124 -5.15 19.80 14.07
CA LYS A 124 -5.00 19.51 15.52
C LYS A 124 -5.85 18.37 16.13
N THR A 125 -6.60 17.60 15.39
CA THR A 125 -7.62 16.66 15.90
C THR A 125 -7.36 15.19 15.60
N GLY A 126 -6.28 14.83 14.95
CA GLY A 126 -6.08 13.45 14.53
C GLY A 126 -4.71 12.88 14.89
N LYS A 127 -4.69 11.72 15.51
CA LYS A 127 -3.48 10.98 15.92
C LYS A 127 -2.80 10.19 14.78
N ARG A 128 -3.08 10.48 13.50
CA ARG A 128 -2.69 9.61 12.41
C ARG A 128 -1.75 10.24 11.42
N LYS A 129 -0.77 9.44 10.99
CA LYS A 129 0.21 9.84 9.99
C LYS A 129 -0.32 9.54 8.60
N ARG A 130 -0.43 10.55 7.76
CA ARG A 130 -0.66 10.41 6.33
C ARG A 130 0.59 10.77 5.58
N PHE A 131 0.82 10.08 4.49
CA PHE A 131 1.89 10.40 3.55
C PHE A 131 1.30 10.60 2.16
N THR A 132 1.86 11.56 1.43
CA THR A 132 1.51 11.80 0.03
C THR A 132 2.75 11.64 -0.82
N VAL A 133 2.56 11.39 -2.12
CA VAL A 133 3.64 11.43 -3.09
C VAL A 133 3.98 12.88 -3.38
N GLY A 134 5.25 13.25 -3.26
CA GLY A 134 5.75 14.56 -3.66
C GLY A 134 6.06 14.61 -5.15
N ASP A 135 6.01 15.82 -5.68
CA ASP A 135 6.45 16.10 -7.05
C ASP A 135 7.97 15.91 -7.21
#